data_563f9befa3c59ed55e2eea5af2fec36c
#
_entry.id   563f9befa3c59ed55e2eea5af2fec36c
#
_cell.length_a   1.000
_cell.length_b   1.000
_cell.length_c   1.000
_cell.angle_alpha   90.00
_cell.angle_beta   90.00
_cell.angle_gamma   90.00
#
_symmetry.space_group_name_H-M   'P 1'
#
loop_
_entity.id
_entity.type
_entity.pdbx_description
1 polymer ?
#
loop_
_entity_poly.entity_id
_entity_poly.type
_entity_poly.pdbx_seq_one_letter_code
_entity_poly.pdbx_strand_id
1 'polypeptide(L)'
;MKKIVLGLSALCLLMACGSSEQPAVIKISEETLMHEVRATPSPADGTYVKVNPPRFMWPDKFPHLGPVLDGVPGQVDEKPKVVYRIRISQDKNFRKNVLTGERAWAFFNPFQCLAQGKWYWQHAYVTPEGTEEWSPVYQFYIDKDTPEFNPP
;
A
#
# COMPACT_ATOMS: atom_id res chain seq x y z
N MET A 1 89.96 6.96 18.84
CA MET A 1 88.95 6.84 17.80
C MET A 1 87.60 6.54 18.52
N LYS A 2 86.77 7.57 18.74
CA LYS A 2 85.44 7.45 19.42
C LYS A 2 84.39 7.54 18.34
N LYS A 3 83.59 6.47 18.20
CA LYS A 3 82.38 6.47 17.34
C LYS A 3 81.18 6.94 18.14
N ILE A 4 80.62 8.04 17.70
CA ILE A 4 79.34 8.57 18.23
C ILE A 4 78.20 7.89 17.48
N VAL A 5 77.35 7.19 18.23
CA VAL A 5 76.10 6.63 17.70
C VAL A 5 74.96 7.61 18.04
N LEU A 6 74.39 8.25 16.99
CA LEU A 6 73.17 9.06 17.13
C LEU A 6 71.98 8.11 17.17
N GLY A 7 71.28 8.16 18.29
CA GLY A 7 69.99 7.51 18.41
C GLY A 7 68.88 8.31 17.73
N LEU A 8 68.24 7.72 16.75
CA LEU A 8 67.09 8.27 16.07
C LEU A 8 65.82 7.86 16.88
N SER A 9 65.25 8.82 17.54
CA SER A 9 63.99 8.65 18.27
C SER A 9 62.82 8.66 17.28
N ALA A 10 62.21 7.50 17.04
CA ALA A 10 61.05 7.39 16.18
C ALA A 10 59.80 7.76 16.98
N LEU A 11 59.22 8.90 16.66
CA LEU A 11 57.93 9.38 17.18
C LEU A 11 56.83 8.62 16.48
N CYS A 12 56.25 7.58 17.14
CA CYS A 12 55.04 6.91 16.69
C CYS A 12 53.84 7.82 16.84
N LEU A 13 53.37 8.40 15.72
CA LEU A 13 52.08 9.00 15.63
C LEU A 13 51.02 7.88 15.64
N LEU A 14 50.35 7.70 16.76
CA LEU A 14 49.13 6.91 16.85
C LEU A 14 48.00 7.63 16.08
N MET A 15 47.82 7.25 14.84
CA MET A 15 46.57 7.56 14.11
C MET A 15 45.46 6.73 14.73
N ALA A 16 44.59 7.40 15.47
CA ALA A 16 43.32 6.86 15.89
C ALA A 16 42.49 6.59 14.64
N CYS A 17 42.43 5.33 14.20
CA CYS A 17 41.40 4.88 13.28
C CYS A 17 40.05 5.05 13.96
N GLY A 18 39.35 6.12 13.65
CA GLY A 18 37.93 6.24 13.92
C GLY A 18 37.21 5.12 13.14
N SER A 19 36.73 4.15 13.85
CA SER A 19 35.76 3.19 13.31
C SER A 19 34.53 3.96 12.89
N SER A 20 34.40 4.21 11.60
CA SER A 20 33.11 4.62 11.03
C SER A 20 32.16 3.46 11.21
N GLU A 21 31.31 3.50 12.24
CA GLU A 21 30.15 2.62 12.33
C GLU A 21 29.30 2.90 11.10
N GLN A 22 29.38 2.02 10.12
CA GLN A 22 28.42 2.03 9.04
C GLN A 22 27.03 1.76 9.64
N PRO A 23 26.03 2.58 9.29
CA PRO A 23 24.67 2.33 9.78
C PRO A 23 24.29 0.90 9.38
N ALA A 24 23.78 0.15 10.36
CA ALA A 24 23.33 -1.21 10.14
C ALA A 24 22.25 -1.20 9.05
N VAL A 25 22.57 -1.76 7.89
CA VAL A 25 21.60 -1.95 6.82
C VAL A 25 20.63 -3.01 7.30
N ILE A 26 19.43 -2.56 7.69
CA ILE A 26 18.34 -3.47 8.04
C ILE A 26 17.95 -4.20 6.75
N LYS A 27 18.38 -5.44 6.62
CA LYS A 27 17.91 -6.33 5.55
C LYS A 27 16.49 -6.76 5.89
N ILE A 28 15.51 -6.05 5.37
CA ILE A 28 14.12 -6.49 5.41
C ILE A 28 14.01 -7.67 4.45
N SER A 29 13.59 -8.83 4.93
CA SER A 29 13.40 -9.99 4.07
C SER A 29 12.23 -9.72 3.10
N GLU A 30 12.34 -10.26 1.88
CA GLU A 30 11.26 -10.18 0.89
C GLU A 30 9.93 -10.68 1.45
N GLU A 31 9.99 -11.69 2.32
CA GLU A 31 8.84 -12.27 3.00
C GLU A 31 8.21 -11.29 4.01
N THR A 32 9.01 -10.48 4.71
CA THR A 32 8.52 -9.42 5.61
C THR A 32 7.86 -8.30 4.82
N LEU A 33 8.45 -7.86 3.69
CA LEU A 33 7.86 -6.89 2.78
C LEU A 33 6.53 -7.40 2.20
N MET A 34 6.45 -8.66 1.80
CA MET A 34 5.24 -9.28 1.28
C MET A 34 4.14 -9.42 2.35
N HIS A 35 4.52 -9.53 3.63
CA HIS A 35 3.55 -9.60 4.73
C HIS A 35 2.97 -8.24 5.11
N GLU A 36 3.79 -7.18 5.05
CA GLU A 36 3.33 -5.80 5.32
C GLU A 36 2.47 -5.22 4.19
N VAL A 37 2.65 -5.67 2.96
CA VAL A 37 1.90 -5.19 1.78
C VAL A 37 0.54 -5.89 1.62
N ARG A 38 0.21 -6.88 2.42
CA ARG A 38 -1.16 -7.42 2.47
C ARG A 38 -2.08 -6.42 3.15
N ALA A 39 -2.48 -5.40 2.38
CA ALA A 39 -3.51 -4.49 2.84
C ALA A 39 -4.73 -5.28 3.31
N THR A 40 -5.10 -5.13 4.56
CA THR A 40 -6.38 -5.64 5.04
C THR A 40 -7.49 -4.90 4.32
N PRO A 41 -8.58 -5.58 3.90
CA PRO A 41 -9.70 -4.91 3.29
C PRO A 41 -10.21 -3.76 4.16
N SER A 42 -10.41 -2.60 3.56
CA SER A 42 -10.93 -1.40 4.24
C SER A 42 -12.09 -0.82 3.41
N PRO A 43 -13.22 -0.45 4.02
CA PRO A 43 -13.60 -0.63 5.43
C PRO A 43 -13.56 -2.10 5.85
N ALA A 44 -13.05 -2.38 7.06
CA ALA A 44 -13.03 -3.73 7.60
C ALA A 44 -14.45 -4.23 7.90
N ASP A 45 -14.64 -5.55 7.84
CA ASP A 45 -15.95 -6.14 8.07
C ASP A 45 -16.51 -5.79 9.46
N GLY A 46 -17.75 -5.37 9.50
CA GLY A 46 -18.47 -5.02 10.73
C GLY A 46 -18.06 -3.68 11.37
N THR A 47 -17.24 -2.85 10.74
CA THR A 47 -16.73 -1.62 11.34
C THR A 47 -17.57 -0.38 11.02
N TYR A 48 -17.50 0.62 11.90
CA TYR A 48 -17.94 1.99 11.63
C TYR A 48 -16.82 2.77 10.97
N VAL A 49 -17.15 3.47 9.88
CA VAL A 49 -16.15 4.31 9.20
C VAL A 49 -15.97 5.63 9.93
N LYS A 50 -14.75 6.18 9.86
CA LYS A 50 -14.38 7.43 10.54
C LYS A 50 -14.59 8.67 9.69
N VAL A 51 -14.82 8.51 8.41
CA VAL A 51 -15.02 9.59 7.43
C VAL A 51 -15.92 9.09 6.31
N ASN A 52 -16.73 9.99 5.75
CA ASN A 52 -17.65 9.73 4.65
C ASN A 52 -17.34 10.67 3.46
N PRO A 53 -17.05 10.19 2.25
CA PRO A 53 -17.04 8.78 1.85
C PRO A 53 -15.82 8.02 2.39
N PRO A 54 -15.97 6.72 2.71
CA PRO A 54 -14.84 5.91 3.11
C PRO A 54 -13.94 5.57 1.92
N ARG A 55 -12.67 5.40 2.18
CA ARG A 55 -11.72 4.86 1.21
C ARG A 55 -11.80 3.34 1.22
N PHE A 56 -12.06 2.76 0.05
CA PHE A 56 -12.02 1.31 -0.13
C PHE A 56 -10.62 0.88 -0.57
N MET A 57 -10.10 -0.13 0.09
CA MET A 57 -8.80 -0.73 -0.22
C MET A 57 -8.91 -2.24 -0.05
N TRP A 58 -8.15 -2.99 -0.83
CA TRP A 58 -8.09 -4.44 -0.75
C TRP A 58 -6.68 -4.94 -1.09
N PRO A 59 -6.36 -6.21 -0.78
CA PRO A 59 -5.07 -6.77 -1.15
C PRO A 59 -4.84 -6.68 -2.65
N ASP A 60 -3.69 -6.12 -3.03
CA ASP A 60 -3.28 -6.12 -4.43
C ASP A 60 -2.80 -7.52 -4.81
N LYS A 61 -3.27 -8.03 -5.94
CA LYS A 61 -2.85 -9.32 -6.47
C LYS A 61 -1.42 -9.27 -7.03
N PHE A 62 -0.96 -8.07 -7.41
CA PHE A 62 0.36 -7.84 -8.01
C PHE A 62 1.10 -6.66 -7.37
N PRO A 63 1.39 -6.72 -6.07
CA PRO A 63 1.98 -5.60 -5.34
C PRO A 63 3.37 -5.20 -5.86
N HIS A 64 4.07 -6.14 -6.49
CA HIS A 64 5.42 -5.93 -7.05
C HIS A 64 5.43 -5.14 -8.35
N LEU A 65 4.29 -4.97 -9.02
CA LEU A 65 4.22 -4.22 -10.27
C LEU A 65 4.13 -2.69 -10.04
N GLY A 66 3.82 -2.26 -8.83
CA GLY A 66 3.75 -0.84 -8.45
C GLY A 66 2.94 0.05 -9.41
N PRO A 67 2.71 1.31 -9.09
CA PRO A 67 2.20 2.25 -10.07
C PRO A 67 3.26 2.49 -11.13
N VAL A 68 2.94 2.17 -12.39
CA VAL A 68 3.75 2.61 -13.52
C VAL A 68 3.60 4.12 -13.61
N LEU A 69 4.67 4.84 -13.24
CA LEU A 69 4.73 6.28 -13.38
C LEU A 69 5.16 6.56 -14.82
N ASP A 70 4.28 7.15 -15.61
CA ASP A 70 4.58 7.53 -16.99
C ASP A 70 5.86 8.36 -17.04
N GLY A 71 6.82 7.92 -17.85
CA GLY A 71 8.09 8.63 -18.08
C GLY A 71 9.27 8.24 -17.21
N VAL A 72 9.16 7.20 -16.36
CA VAL A 72 10.32 6.69 -15.62
C VAL A 72 11.08 5.68 -16.50
N PRO A 73 12.37 5.94 -16.86
CA PRO A 73 13.16 5.02 -17.66
C PRO A 73 13.31 3.65 -16.98
N GLY A 74 13.00 2.59 -17.73
CA GLY A 74 13.11 1.20 -17.26
C GLY A 74 11.82 0.59 -16.69
N GLN A 75 10.74 1.36 -16.57
CA GLN A 75 9.43 0.78 -16.34
C GLN A 75 8.86 0.24 -17.66
N VAL A 76 8.35 -0.99 -17.61
CA VAL A 76 7.68 -1.59 -18.76
C VAL A 76 6.38 -0.84 -19.00
N ASP A 77 6.21 -0.27 -20.18
CA ASP A 77 4.99 0.48 -20.59
C ASP A 77 3.72 -0.38 -20.66
N GLU A 78 3.84 -1.67 -20.48
CA GLU A 78 2.68 -2.55 -20.39
C GLU A 78 2.04 -2.40 -19.03
N LYS A 79 1.06 -1.49 -18.93
CA LYS A 79 0.09 -1.51 -17.83
C LYS A 79 -0.43 -2.93 -17.71
N PRO A 80 -0.23 -3.60 -16.57
CA PRO A 80 -0.84 -4.91 -16.39
C PRO A 80 -2.33 -4.74 -16.68
N LYS A 81 -2.88 -5.58 -17.55
CA LYS A 81 -4.33 -5.61 -17.86
C LYS A 81 -5.13 -6.14 -16.67
N VAL A 82 -4.66 -5.83 -15.46
CA VAL A 82 -5.32 -6.15 -14.22
C VAL A 82 -6.39 -5.11 -14.00
N VAL A 83 -7.62 -5.54 -14.03
CA VAL A 83 -8.74 -4.68 -13.72
C VAL A 83 -9.37 -5.20 -12.43
N TYR A 84 -9.52 -4.29 -11.48
CA TYR A 84 -10.33 -4.53 -10.30
C TYR A 84 -11.72 -3.94 -10.52
N ARG A 85 -12.73 -4.66 -10.08
CA ARG A 85 -14.09 -4.16 -9.94
C ARG A 85 -14.46 -4.05 -8.50
N ILE A 86 -15.26 -3.05 -8.17
CA ILE A 86 -15.87 -2.89 -6.86
C ILE A 86 -17.36 -2.67 -7.02
N ARG A 87 -18.13 -3.20 -6.10
CA ARG A 87 -19.55 -2.89 -5.94
C ARG A 87 -19.87 -2.61 -4.48
N ILE A 88 -20.70 -1.59 -4.28
CA ILE A 88 -21.06 -1.06 -2.97
C ILE A 88 -22.58 -0.83 -2.97
N SER A 89 -23.30 -1.28 -1.97
CA SER A 89 -24.76 -1.11 -1.88
C SER A 89 -25.23 -1.24 -0.43
N GLN A 90 -26.38 -0.69 -0.13
CA GLN A 90 -27.14 -1.00 1.11
C GLN A 90 -27.89 -2.33 1.00
N ASP A 91 -28.03 -2.87 -0.21
CA ASP A 91 -28.59 -4.21 -0.42
C ASP A 91 -27.47 -5.25 -0.45
N LYS A 92 -27.49 -6.20 0.50
CA LYS A 92 -26.49 -7.28 0.61
C LYS A 92 -26.35 -8.10 -0.68
N ASN A 93 -27.39 -8.20 -1.48
CA ASN A 93 -27.40 -8.97 -2.72
C ASN A 93 -27.02 -8.13 -3.94
N PHE A 94 -26.69 -6.86 -3.76
CA PHE A 94 -26.31 -5.94 -4.83
C PHE A 94 -27.34 -5.84 -5.98
N ARG A 95 -28.63 -5.85 -5.66
CA ARG A 95 -29.72 -5.77 -6.63
C ARG A 95 -30.26 -4.34 -6.79
N LYS A 96 -30.02 -3.47 -5.81
CA LYS A 96 -30.56 -2.10 -5.78
C LYS A 96 -29.47 -1.10 -5.42
N ASN A 97 -29.53 0.06 -6.07
CA ASN A 97 -28.67 1.22 -5.78
C ASN A 97 -27.18 0.83 -5.65
N VAL A 98 -26.68 0.11 -6.65
CA VAL A 98 -25.31 -0.40 -6.64
C VAL A 98 -24.39 0.66 -7.23
N LEU A 99 -23.46 1.14 -6.41
CA LEU A 99 -22.32 1.91 -6.87
C LEU A 99 -21.24 0.93 -7.34
N THR A 100 -20.77 1.09 -8.56
CA THR A 100 -19.73 0.25 -9.16
C THR A 100 -18.55 1.09 -9.59
N GLY A 101 -17.38 0.48 -9.67
CA GLY A 101 -16.18 1.10 -10.23
C GLY A 101 -15.22 0.07 -10.78
N GLU A 102 -14.48 0.49 -11.82
CA GLU A 102 -13.34 -0.25 -12.36
C GLU A 102 -12.06 0.51 -12.07
N ARG A 103 -11.02 -0.20 -11.64
CA ARG A 103 -9.74 0.41 -11.25
C ARG A 103 -8.58 -0.49 -11.69
N ALA A 104 -7.49 0.15 -12.09
CA ALA A 104 -6.22 -0.54 -12.29
C ALA A 104 -5.49 -0.83 -10.96
N TRP A 105 -5.93 -0.21 -9.88
CA TRP A 105 -5.32 -0.24 -8.56
C TRP A 105 -6.26 -0.84 -7.52
N ALA A 106 -5.70 -1.44 -6.49
CA ALA A 106 -6.45 -2.07 -5.40
C ALA A 106 -7.06 -1.06 -4.42
N PHE A 107 -7.61 0.05 -4.93
CA PHE A 107 -8.34 1.03 -4.13
C PHE A 107 -9.45 1.74 -4.92
N PHE A 108 -10.45 2.26 -4.18
CA PHE A 108 -11.53 3.06 -4.74
C PHE A 108 -11.96 4.14 -3.74
N ASN A 109 -12.11 5.36 -4.23
CA ASN A 109 -12.69 6.47 -3.47
C ASN A 109 -13.98 6.90 -4.16
N PRO A 110 -15.14 6.78 -3.51
CA PRO A 110 -16.37 7.40 -4.00
C PRO A 110 -16.19 8.92 -4.09
N PHE A 111 -16.78 9.53 -5.12
CA PHE A 111 -16.75 10.99 -5.32
C PHE A 111 -17.81 11.74 -4.52
N GLN A 112 -18.72 11.02 -3.89
CA GLN A 112 -19.83 11.57 -3.11
C GLN A 112 -20.01 10.83 -1.80
N CYS A 113 -20.49 11.54 -0.80
CA CYS A 113 -20.86 10.93 0.48
C CYS A 113 -21.93 9.86 0.28
N LEU A 114 -21.80 8.80 1.04
CA LEU A 114 -22.78 7.73 1.09
C LEU A 114 -23.82 8.03 2.16
N ALA A 115 -25.05 7.57 1.99
CA ALA A 115 -26.09 7.75 3.00
C ALA A 115 -25.76 7.04 4.31
N GLN A 116 -26.27 7.57 5.41
CA GLN A 116 -26.20 6.92 6.72
C GLN A 116 -26.76 5.51 6.68
N GLY A 117 -26.19 4.60 7.48
CA GLY A 117 -26.69 3.25 7.68
C GLY A 117 -25.68 2.16 7.36
N LYS A 118 -26.21 0.98 7.14
CA LYS A 118 -25.43 -0.22 6.84
C LYS A 118 -25.20 -0.35 5.36
N TRP A 119 -23.96 -0.65 4.99
CA TRP A 119 -23.49 -0.83 3.64
C TRP A 119 -22.77 -2.15 3.47
N TYR A 120 -22.80 -2.69 2.26
CA TYR A 120 -22.08 -3.88 1.84
C TYR A 120 -21.19 -3.56 0.67
N TRP A 121 -20.05 -4.20 0.60
CA TRP A 121 -19.14 -4.06 -0.51
C TRP A 121 -18.36 -5.34 -0.77
N GLN A 122 -17.89 -5.49 -1.97
CA GLN A 122 -16.93 -6.51 -2.36
C GLN A 122 -16.16 -6.02 -3.58
N HIS A 123 -15.00 -6.60 -3.77
CA HIS A 123 -14.16 -6.36 -4.92
C HIS A 123 -13.99 -7.64 -5.72
N ALA A 124 -13.64 -7.49 -6.99
CA ALA A 124 -13.25 -8.60 -7.84
C ALA A 124 -11.96 -8.28 -8.56
N TYR A 125 -11.23 -9.32 -8.84
CA TYR A 125 -10.17 -9.33 -9.81
C TYR A 125 -10.74 -9.84 -11.14
N VAL A 126 -10.51 -9.10 -12.22
CA VAL A 126 -10.91 -9.50 -13.56
C VAL A 126 -9.69 -10.07 -14.26
N THR A 127 -9.74 -11.36 -14.59
CA THR A 127 -8.65 -12.02 -15.30
C THR A 127 -8.54 -11.51 -16.74
N PRO A 128 -7.40 -11.70 -17.43
CA PRO A 128 -7.27 -11.33 -18.84
C PRO A 128 -8.34 -11.96 -19.74
N GLU A 129 -8.87 -13.10 -19.36
CA GLU A 129 -9.95 -13.82 -20.06
C GLU A 129 -11.34 -13.24 -19.74
N GLY A 130 -11.43 -12.26 -18.85
CA GLY A 130 -12.67 -11.59 -18.46
C GLY A 130 -13.45 -12.28 -17.34
N THR A 131 -12.86 -13.29 -16.69
CA THR A 131 -13.48 -13.94 -15.53
C THR A 131 -13.36 -13.07 -14.29
N GLU A 132 -14.44 -12.94 -13.52
CA GLU A 132 -14.48 -12.17 -12.28
C GLU A 132 -14.33 -13.09 -11.07
N GLU A 133 -13.27 -12.87 -10.28
CA GLU A 133 -13.04 -13.54 -9.01
C GLU A 133 -13.46 -12.60 -7.86
N TRP A 134 -14.68 -12.76 -7.36
CA TRP A 134 -15.24 -11.93 -6.30
C TRP A 134 -14.73 -12.31 -4.91
N SER A 135 -14.42 -11.30 -4.10
CA SER A 135 -14.13 -11.45 -2.67
C SER A 135 -15.38 -11.84 -1.88
N PRO A 136 -15.23 -12.25 -0.61
CA PRO A 136 -16.34 -12.25 0.32
C PRO A 136 -17.03 -10.88 0.37
N VAL A 137 -18.29 -10.86 0.79
CA VAL A 137 -19.02 -9.61 1.03
C VAL A 137 -18.63 -9.08 2.39
N TYR A 138 -18.10 -7.85 2.41
CA TYR A 138 -17.81 -7.09 3.63
C TYR A 138 -18.97 -6.16 3.94
N GLN A 139 -19.16 -5.82 5.21
CA GLN A 139 -20.15 -4.85 5.66
C GLN A 139 -19.49 -3.74 6.48
N PHE A 140 -20.04 -2.54 6.43
CA PHE A 140 -19.62 -1.42 7.24
C PHE A 140 -20.81 -0.51 7.57
N TYR A 141 -20.57 0.43 8.47
CA TYR A 141 -21.60 1.33 8.95
C TYR A 141 -21.16 2.78 8.83
N ILE A 142 -22.07 3.64 8.41
CA ILE A 142 -21.94 5.10 8.45
C ILE A 142 -22.90 5.62 9.49
N ASP A 143 -22.36 6.24 10.54
CA ASP A 143 -23.16 6.86 11.59
C ASP A 143 -23.57 8.27 11.17
N LYS A 144 -24.61 8.80 11.82
CA LYS A 144 -25.09 10.18 11.63
C LYS A 144 -24.03 11.24 11.96
N ASP A 145 -23.11 10.91 12.88
CA ASP A 145 -22.05 11.80 13.33
C ASP A 145 -20.72 11.56 12.58
N THR A 146 -20.71 10.69 11.56
CA THR A 146 -19.53 10.45 10.73
C THR A 146 -19.20 11.72 9.92
N PRO A 147 -18.02 12.32 10.10
CA PRO A 147 -17.63 13.52 9.36
C PRO A 147 -17.70 13.30 7.85
N GLU A 148 -18.31 14.25 7.15
CA GLU A 148 -18.36 14.25 5.69
C GLU A 148 -17.16 15.00 5.11
N PHE A 149 -16.51 14.40 4.15
CA PHE A 149 -15.46 15.01 3.37
C PHE A 149 -15.94 15.16 1.93
N ASN A 150 -16.31 16.37 1.58
CA ASN A 150 -16.60 16.73 0.20
C ASN A 150 -15.31 17.29 -0.42
N PRO A 151 -14.63 16.54 -1.30
CA PRO A 151 -13.52 17.13 -2.05
C PRO A 151 -14.03 18.30 -2.90
N PRO A 152 -13.26 19.36 -3.03
CA PRO A 152 -13.60 20.51 -3.84
C PRO A 152 -13.76 20.18 -5.33
#